data_425f6442550af8c1250e65c45dd9d96a
#
_entry.id   425f6442550af8c1250e65c45dd9d96a
#
_cell.length_a   1.000
_cell.length_b   1.000
_cell.length_c   1.000
_cell.angle_alpha   90.00
_cell.angle_beta   90.00
_cell.angle_gamma   90.00
#
_symmetry.space_group_name_H-M   'P 1'
#
loop_
_entity.id
_entity.type
_entity.pdbx_description
1 polymer ?
#
loop_
_entity_poly.entity_id
_entity_poly.type
_entity_poly.pdbx_seq_one_letter_code
_entity_poly.pdbx_strand_id
1 'polypeptide(L)'
;MSVNRLEGKVAVVTGGNSGIGLASAKRLKDEGARLAISGRDRKTLDEAVKLLGKDVLAVQADVSKLADTDRFFAEVSKKFGKIDVLFVNAGIAKFALPEAVTEDHFDEIFDIDAKGAYFTVQKALPYLNDNASIILNTSVAGQKGLANASVYSATKAALRSLARTFAGALAARNIRVNAVAPGPIETPIFGRTGLSKEAIDDFAKNIVSMVPMQRLGKPEEVAGVVAFLASADASYVTGVEINVDGGMGQI
;
A
#
# COMPACT_ATOMS: atom_id res chain seq x y z
N MET A 1 20.26 13.32 11.46
CA MET A 1 21.03 12.57 10.45
C MET A 1 20.08 11.58 9.81
N SER A 2 19.88 11.63 8.49
CA SER A 2 19.11 10.57 7.82
C SER A 2 19.95 9.28 7.91
N VAL A 3 19.40 8.28 8.55
CA VAL A 3 20.03 6.97 8.59
C VAL A 3 19.73 6.31 7.25
N ASN A 4 20.72 6.13 6.38
CA ASN A 4 20.58 5.46 5.07
C ASN A 4 20.37 3.94 5.24
N ARG A 5 19.26 3.55 5.90
CA ARG A 5 18.95 2.14 6.20
C ARG A 5 18.71 1.28 4.96
N LEU A 6 18.45 1.91 3.82
CA LEU A 6 18.12 1.25 2.56
C LEU A 6 19.12 1.58 1.45
N GLU A 7 20.34 2.01 1.82
CA GLU A 7 21.40 2.32 0.86
C GLU A 7 21.66 1.14 -0.09
N GLY A 8 21.62 1.43 -1.40
CA GLY A 8 21.83 0.43 -2.45
C GLY A 8 20.66 -0.53 -2.70
N LYS A 9 19.61 -0.53 -1.86
CA LYS A 9 18.42 -1.37 -2.02
C LYS A 9 17.55 -0.90 -3.17
N VAL A 10 16.81 -1.82 -3.78
CA VAL A 10 15.78 -1.53 -4.79
C VAL A 10 14.42 -1.65 -4.15
N ALA A 11 13.69 -0.55 -4.10
CA ALA A 11 12.33 -0.49 -3.58
C ALA A 11 11.30 -0.27 -4.69
N VAL A 12 10.22 -1.03 -4.63
CA VAL A 12 9.09 -0.97 -5.57
C VAL A 12 7.82 -0.64 -4.81
N VAL A 13 7.07 0.35 -5.28
CA VAL A 13 5.80 0.79 -4.66
C VAL A 13 4.70 0.81 -5.71
N THR A 14 3.68 -0.04 -5.57
CA THR A 14 2.47 0.07 -6.39
C THR A 14 1.55 1.17 -5.86
N GLY A 15 0.93 1.95 -6.75
CA GLY A 15 0.18 3.14 -6.33
C GLY A 15 1.07 4.22 -5.69
N GLY A 16 2.36 4.29 -6.09
CA GLY A 16 3.35 5.22 -5.55
C GLY A 16 3.23 6.67 -6.02
N ASN A 17 2.15 7.00 -6.71
CA ASN A 17 1.91 8.32 -7.31
C ASN A 17 1.01 9.24 -6.47
N SER A 18 0.48 8.79 -5.33
CA SER A 18 -0.34 9.62 -4.45
C SER A 18 -0.44 9.06 -3.02
N GLY A 19 -0.89 9.90 -2.07
CA GLY A 19 -1.24 9.50 -0.70
C GLY A 19 -0.15 8.71 0.02
N ILE A 20 -0.54 7.61 0.68
CA ILE A 20 0.35 6.72 1.44
C ILE A 20 1.48 6.17 0.56
N GLY A 21 1.14 5.76 -0.69
CA GLY A 21 2.12 5.23 -1.62
C GLY A 21 3.22 6.24 -1.95
N LEU A 22 2.87 7.49 -2.24
CA LEU A 22 3.83 8.55 -2.56
C LEU A 22 4.70 8.93 -1.34
N ALA A 23 4.09 9.06 -0.16
CA ALA A 23 4.82 9.33 1.07
C ALA A 23 5.80 8.20 1.41
N SER A 24 5.37 6.94 1.24
CA SER A 24 6.23 5.77 1.44
C SER A 24 7.35 5.72 0.41
N ALA A 25 7.04 5.97 -0.87
CA ALA A 25 8.03 6.05 -1.94
C ALA A 25 9.11 7.10 -1.62
N LYS A 26 8.67 8.30 -1.21
CA LYS A 26 9.59 9.37 -0.79
C LYS A 26 10.44 8.93 0.39
N ARG A 27 9.85 8.37 1.43
CA ARG A 27 10.57 7.92 2.62
C ARG A 27 11.60 6.84 2.32
N LEU A 28 11.25 5.81 1.53
CA LEU A 28 12.19 4.76 1.12
C LEU A 28 13.38 5.34 0.32
N LYS A 29 13.12 6.30 -0.56
CA LYS A 29 14.17 6.99 -1.31
C LYS A 29 15.06 7.84 -0.42
N ASP A 30 14.48 8.62 0.50
CA ASP A 30 15.22 9.46 1.46
C ASP A 30 16.14 8.61 2.37
N GLU A 31 15.85 7.31 2.51
CA GLU A 31 16.67 6.33 3.24
C GLU A 31 17.67 5.58 2.34
N GLY A 32 17.86 6.02 1.09
CA GLY A 32 18.90 5.55 0.18
C GLY A 32 18.46 4.52 -0.86
N ALA A 33 17.18 4.14 -0.93
CA ALA A 33 16.73 3.17 -1.91
C ALA A 33 16.67 3.74 -3.34
N ARG A 34 17.04 2.92 -4.32
CA ARG A 34 16.67 3.12 -5.74
C ARG A 34 15.21 2.76 -5.90
N LEU A 35 14.42 3.63 -6.52
CA LEU A 35 12.97 3.58 -6.44
C LEU A 35 12.30 3.32 -7.79
N ALA A 36 11.34 2.40 -7.81
CA ALA A 36 10.35 2.25 -8.86
C ALA A 36 8.94 2.43 -8.29
N ILE A 37 8.09 3.14 -9.03
CA ILE A 37 6.68 3.34 -8.69
C ILE A 37 5.78 2.96 -9.86
N SER A 38 4.57 2.52 -9.57
CA SER A 38 3.51 2.37 -10.58
C SER A 38 2.23 3.10 -10.17
N GLY A 39 1.40 3.39 -11.16
CA GLY A 39 0.07 3.99 -10.99
C GLY A 39 -0.69 4.01 -12.30
N ARG A 40 -2.01 4.18 -12.24
CA ARG A 40 -2.89 4.15 -13.43
C ARG A 40 -2.89 5.44 -14.23
N ASP A 41 -2.71 6.56 -13.56
CA ASP A 41 -2.83 7.89 -14.15
C ASP A 41 -1.46 8.47 -14.47
N ARG A 42 -1.21 8.76 -15.73
CA ARG A 42 0.07 9.27 -16.22
C ARG A 42 0.40 10.63 -15.65
N LYS A 43 -0.59 11.52 -15.53
CA LYS A 43 -0.37 12.88 -15.03
C LYS A 43 0.13 12.87 -13.58
N THR A 44 -0.52 12.10 -12.72
CA THR A 44 -0.12 12.00 -11.31
C THR A 44 1.22 11.27 -11.15
N LEU A 45 1.58 10.34 -12.05
CA LEU A 45 2.92 9.74 -12.08
C LEU A 45 3.99 10.77 -12.43
N ASP A 46 3.75 11.63 -13.44
CA ASP A 46 4.68 12.67 -13.83
C ASP A 46 4.85 13.74 -12.73
N GLU A 47 3.78 14.04 -11.99
CA GLU A 47 3.83 14.90 -10.79
C GLU A 47 4.65 14.24 -9.67
N ALA A 48 4.47 12.95 -9.44
CA ALA A 48 5.25 12.20 -8.45
C ALA A 48 6.75 12.17 -8.81
N VAL A 49 7.10 12.00 -10.08
CA VAL A 49 8.50 12.06 -10.54
C VAL A 49 9.14 13.43 -10.31
N LYS A 50 8.38 14.53 -10.46
CA LYS A 50 8.90 15.88 -10.13
C LYS A 50 9.25 16.01 -8.65
N LEU A 51 8.48 15.36 -7.76
CA LEU A 51 8.70 15.38 -6.31
C LEU A 51 9.80 14.41 -5.87
N LEU A 52 9.84 13.22 -6.48
CA LEU A 52 10.75 12.14 -6.11
C LEU A 52 12.12 12.24 -6.78
N GLY A 53 12.22 12.93 -7.92
CA GLY A 53 13.46 13.08 -8.71
C GLY A 53 13.47 12.20 -9.97
N LYS A 54 14.29 12.59 -10.95
CA LYS A 54 14.32 12.00 -12.30
C LYS A 54 14.95 10.60 -12.37
N ASP A 55 15.65 10.17 -11.35
CA ASP A 55 16.26 8.84 -11.20
C ASP A 55 15.26 7.75 -10.89
N VAL A 56 14.05 8.11 -10.44
CA VAL A 56 12.94 7.17 -10.17
C VAL A 56 12.42 6.55 -11.47
N LEU A 57 12.13 5.26 -11.43
CA LEU A 57 11.39 4.60 -12.51
C LEU A 57 9.89 4.71 -12.23
N ALA A 58 9.15 5.39 -13.10
CA ALA A 58 7.70 5.51 -12.99
C ALA A 58 7.04 4.83 -14.21
N VAL A 59 6.24 3.81 -13.96
CA VAL A 59 5.58 3.01 -15.00
C VAL A 59 4.07 3.12 -14.84
N GLN A 60 3.38 3.46 -15.93
CA GLN A 60 1.93 3.41 -15.95
C GLN A 60 1.47 1.96 -15.98
N ALA A 61 0.80 1.50 -14.92
CA ALA A 61 0.30 0.14 -14.79
C ALA A 61 -0.97 0.09 -13.93
N ASP A 62 -1.90 -0.76 -14.33
CA ASP A 62 -3.11 -1.10 -13.57
C ASP A 62 -2.94 -2.49 -12.96
N VAL A 63 -2.98 -2.59 -11.63
CA VAL A 63 -2.78 -3.86 -10.92
C VAL A 63 -3.89 -4.88 -11.19
N SER A 64 -5.07 -4.45 -11.64
CA SER A 64 -6.15 -5.35 -12.08
C SER A 64 -5.83 -6.04 -13.43
N LYS A 65 -4.83 -5.52 -14.18
CA LYS A 65 -4.39 -6.05 -15.48
C LYS A 65 -3.06 -6.76 -15.33
N LEU A 66 -3.08 -8.08 -15.33
CA LEU A 66 -1.88 -8.89 -15.08
C LEU A 66 -0.73 -8.60 -16.06
N ALA A 67 -1.03 -8.31 -17.32
CA ALA A 67 -0.03 -7.93 -18.33
C ALA A 67 0.69 -6.62 -17.98
N ASP A 68 0.01 -5.65 -17.36
CA ASP A 68 0.62 -4.41 -16.88
C ASP A 68 1.58 -4.69 -15.72
N THR A 69 1.19 -5.59 -14.81
CA THR A 69 2.04 -6.03 -13.70
C THR A 69 3.29 -6.77 -14.20
N ASP A 70 3.16 -7.66 -15.19
CA ASP A 70 4.30 -8.35 -15.82
C ASP A 70 5.26 -7.34 -16.46
N ARG A 71 4.75 -6.40 -17.25
CA ARG A 71 5.54 -5.34 -17.89
C ARG A 71 6.25 -4.48 -16.84
N PHE A 72 5.56 -4.09 -15.78
CA PHE A 72 6.13 -3.28 -14.71
C PHE A 72 7.37 -3.95 -14.09
N PHE A 73 7.25 -5.20 -13.67
CA PHE A 73 8.39 -5.90 -13.06
C PHE A 73 9.53 -6.17 -14.04
N ALA A 74 9.24 -6.42 -15.32
CA ALA A 74 10.26 -6.54 -16.36
C ALA A 74 11.05 -5.23 -16.54
N GLU A 75 10.37 -4.07 -16.55
CA GLU A 75 11.03 -2.75 -16.63
C GLU A 75 11.86 -2.46 -15.37
N VAL A 76 11.35 -2.80 -14.18
CA VAL A 76 12.11 -2.67 -12.92
C VAL A 76 13.38 -3.51 -12.97
N SER A 77 13.26 -4.78 -13.35
CA SER A 77 14.40 -5.70 -13.44
C SER A 77 15.44 -5.25 -14.47
N LYS A 78 15.00 -4.75 -15.61
CA LYS A 78 15.89 -4.20 -16.64
C LYS A 78 16.69 -2.99 -16.14
N LYS A 79 16.08 -2.10 -15.34
CA LYS A 79 16.72 -0.86 -14.87
C LYS A 79 17.55 -1.06 -13.60
N PHE A 80 17.07 -1.86 -12.66
CA PHE A 80 17.64 -1.95 -11.32
C PHE A 80 18.11 -3.35 -10.91
N GLY A 81 17.76 -4.40 -11.66
CA GLY A 81 18.04 -5.80 -11.30
C GLY A 81 16.99 -6.35 -10.34
N LYS A 82 17.44 -7.03 -9.30
CA LYS A 82 16.58 -7.65 -8.30
C LYS A 82 16.03 -6.64 -7.31
N ILE A 83 14.89 -6.98 -6.72
CA ILE A 83 14.10 -6.15 -5.82
C ILE A 83 14.35 -6.58 -4.37
N ASP A 84 14.60 -5.64 -3.49
CA ASP A 84 14.79 -5.86 -2.05
C ASP A 84 13.53 -5.52 -1.22
N VAL A 85 12.74 -4.55 -1.68
CA VAL A 85 11.54 -4.07 -0.98
C VAL A 85 10.38 -3.98 -1.96
N LEU A 86 9.25 -4.60 -1.62
CA LEU A 86 8.00 -4.47 -2.37
C LEU A 86 6.90 -3.96 -1.44
N PHE A 87 6.43 -2.74 -1.67
CA PHE A 87 5.24 -2.21 -1.02
C PHE A 87 4.02 -2.33 -1.94
N VAL A 88 3.15 -3.28 -1.63
CA VAL A 88 1.89 -3.55 -2.33
C VAL A 88 0.83 -2.63 -1.75
N ASN A 89 0.70 -1.44 -2.36
CA ASN A 89 -0.12 -0.37 -1.83
C ASN A 89 -1.28 0.04 -2.76
N ALA A 90 -1.19 -0.22 -4.06
CA ALA A 90 -2.26 0.11 -4.99
C ALA A 90 -3.60 -0.48 -4.53
N GLY A 91 -4.61 0.37 -4.45
CA GLY A 91 -5.95 -0.01 -4.00
C GLY A 91 -6.93 1.15 -4.17
N ILE A 92 -8.20 0.85 -3.98
CA ILE A 92 -9.31 1.80 -3.99
C ILE A 92 -10.14 1.65 -2.72
N ALA A 93 -10.86 2.72 -2.34
CA ALA A 93 -11.87 2.66 -1.28
C ALA A 93 -13.18 3.18 -1.85
N LYS A 94 -14.14 2.28 -2.00
CA LYS A 94 -15.52 2.60 -2.36
C LYS A 94 -16.45 2.05 -1.28
N PHE A 95 -17.40 2.85 -0.90
CA PHE A 95 -18.30 2.55 0.21
C PHE A 95 -19.75 2.50 -0.29
N ALA A 96 -20.47 1.47 0.12
CA ALA A 96 -21.91 1.31 -0.13
C ALA A 96 -22.52 0.48 0.99
N LEU A 97 -23.77 0.78 1.33
CA LEU A 97 -24.56 -0.11 2.19
C LEU A 97 -24.78 -1.45 1.48
N PRO A 98 -24.92 -2.57 2.20
CA PRO A 98 -25.03 -3.91 1.59
C PRO A 98 -26.11 -4.01 0.49
N GLU A 99 -27.25 -3.38 0.68
CA GLU A 99 -28.35 -3.37 -0.27
C GLU A 99 -28.08 -2.56 -1.56
N ALA A 100 -27.07 -1.68 -1.55
CA ALA A 100 -26.67 -0.84 -2.68
C ALA A 100 -25.42 -1.39 -3.42
N VAL A 101 -24.83 -2.49 -2.94
CA VAL A 101 -23.71 -3.14 -3.61
C VAL A 101 -24.18 -3.84 -4.87
N THR A 102 -23.61 -3.46 -6.02
CA THR A 102 -23.79 -4.15 -7.30
C THR A 102 -22.66 -5.14 -7.55
N GLU A 103 -22.84 -6.06 -8.50
CA GLU A 103 -21.78 -6.99 -8.94
C GLU A 103 -20.55 -6.21 -9.42
N ASP A 104 -20.73 -5.18 -10.27
CA ASP A 104 -19.63 -4.33 -10.74
C ASP A 104 -18.88 -3.64 -9.60
N HIS A 105 -19.60 -3.16 -8.56
CA HIS A 105 -18.98 -2.57 -7.37
C HIS A 105 -18.13 -3.60 -6.62
N PHE A 106 -18.64 -4.81 -6.46
CA PHE A 106 -17.94 -5.91 -5.81
C PHE A 106 -16.68 -6.31 -6.60
N ASP A 107 -16.84 -6.57 -7.90
CA ASP A 107 -15.78 -7.06 -8.78
C ASP A 107 -14.65 -6.03 -8.91
N GLU A 108 -14.97 -4.75 -9.09
CA GLU A 108 -13.95 -3.71 -9.19
C GLU A 108 -13.06 -3.64 -7.95
N ILE A 109 -13.65 -3.72 -6.74
CA ILE A 109 -12.88 -3.65 -5.49
C ILE A 109 -12.05 -4.92 -5.32
N PHE A 110 -12.63 -6.10 -5.56
CA PHE A 110 -11.90 -7.36 -5.44
C PHE A 110 -10.80 -7.50 -6.49
N ASP A 111 -11.04 -7.10 -7.72
CA ASP A 111 -10.05 -7.17 -8.80
C ASP A 111 -8.83 -6.29 -8.53
N ILE A 112 -9.03 -5.11 -7.95
CA ILE A 112 -7.93 -4.20 -7.64
C ILE A 112 -7.27 -4.57 -6.31
N ASP A 113 -8.04 -4.65 -5.22
CA ASP A 113 -7.51 -4.71 -3.86
C ASP A 113 -7.07 -6.11 -3.44
N ALA A 114 -7.78 -7.16 -3.83
CA ALA A 114 -7.44 -8.54 -3.46
C ALA A 114 -6.66 -9.27 -4.55
N LYS A 115 -7.25 -9.42 -5.74
CA LYS A 115 -6.63 -10.12 -6.88
C LYS A 115 -5.39 -9.39 -7.37
N GLY A 116 -5.47 -8.07 -7.57
CA GLY A 116 -4.33 -7.25 -8.00
C GLY A 116 -3.16 -7.32 -7.02
N ALA A 117 -3.44 -7.26 -5.71
CA ALA A 117 -2.42 -7.40 -4.69
C ALA A 117 -1.78 -8.80 -4.67
N TYR A 118 -2.59 -9.87 -4.76
CA TYR A 118 -2.09 -11.24 -4.83
C TYR A 118 -1.13 -11.43 -6.01
N PHE A 119 -1.56 -11.04 -7.21
CA PHE A 119 -0.75 -11.20 -8.41
C PHE A 119 0.44 -10.24 -8.46
N THR A 120 0.36 -9.09 -7.82
CA THR A 120 1.53 -8.21 -7.64
C THR A 120 2.63 -8.95 -6.87
N VAL A 121 2.31 -9.62 -5.77
CA VAL A 121 3.30 -10.45 -5.05
C VAL A 121 3.77 -11.61 -5.91
N GLN A 122 2.87 -12.40 -6.48
CA GLN A 122 3.21 -13.58 -7.27
C GLN A 122 4.13 -13.25 -8.46
N LYS A 123 3.82 -12.19 -9.21
CA LYS A 123 4.61 -11.74 -10.37
C LYS A 123 5.97 -11.15 -9.96
N ALA A 124 6.09 -10.63 -8.75
CA ALA A 124 7.36 -10.12 -8.22
C ALA A 124 8.33 -11.25 -7.83
N LEU A 125 7.85 -12.46 -7.47
CA LEU A 125 8.67 -13.54 -6.90
C LEU A 125 9.95 -13.88 -7.70
N PRO A 126 9.94 -13.94 -9.06
CA PRO A 126 11.14 -14.19 -9.84
C PRO A 126 12.18 -13.07 -9.76
N TYR A 127 11.74 -11.87 -9.41
CA TYR A 127 12.56 -10.65 -9.39
C TYR A 127 13.02 -10.27 -7.98
N LEU A 128 12.52 -10.92 -6.92
CA LEU A 128 12.93 -10.63 -5.55
C LEU A 128 14.31 -11.24 -5.24
N ASN A 129 15.10 -10.50 -4.49
CA ASN A 129 16.26 -11.05 -3.78
C ASN A 129 15.79 -11.98 -2.65
N ASP A 130 16.63 -12.91 -2.24
CA ASP A 130 16.51 -13.53 -0.93
C ASP A 130 16.76 -12.46 0.14
N ASN A 131 16.13 -12.61 1.31
CA ASN A 131 16.08 -11.60 2.37
C ASN A 131 15.29 -10.32 2.00
N ALA A 132 14.48 -10.32 0.94
CA ALA A 132 13.62 -9.20 0.60
C ALA A 132 12.52 -8.98 1.65
N SER A 133 11.93 -7.79 1.63
CA SER A 133 10.78 -7.42 2.46
C SER A 133 9.58 -7.08 1.59
N ILE A 134 8.45 -7.77 1.81
CA ILE A 134 7.16 -7.48 1.20
C ILE A 134 6.27 -6.85 2.27
N ILE A 135 5.65 -5.72 1.96
CA ILE A 135 4.70 -5.04 2.84
C ILE A 135 3.36 -4.92 2.10
N LEU A 136 2.27 -5.36 2.71
CA LEU A 136 0.92 -5.23 2.18
C LEU A 136 0.19 -4.07 2.86
N ASN A 137 -0.46 -3.20 2.09
CA ASN A 137 -1.28 -2.13 2.62
C ASN A 137 -2.71 -2.62 2.86
N THR A 138 -3.00 -3.02 4.10
CA THR A 138 -4.33 -3.42 4.57
C THR A 138 -5.16 -2.21 5.01
N SER A 139 -5.93 -2.30 6.05
CA SER A 139 -6.68 -1.21 6.68
C SER A 139 -7.23 -1.66 8.01
N VAL A 140 -7.45 -0.74 8.94
CA VAL A 140 -8.27 -0.97 10.13
C VAL A 140 -9.67 -1.51 9.78
N ALA A 141 -10.20 -1.20 8.60
CA ALA A 141 -11.45 -1.74 8.08
C ALA A 141 -11.44 -3.27 7.89
N GLY A 142 -10.27 -3.89 7.74
CA GLY A 142 -10.14 -5.36 7.72
C GLY A 142 -10.26 -6.01 9.09
N GLN A 143 -10.28 -5.24 10.17
CA GLN A 143 -10.33 -5.71 11.56
C GLN A 143 -11.61 -5.24 12.27
N LYS A 144 -12.13 -4.06 11.92
CA LYS A 144 -13.28 -3.41 12.55
C LYS A 144 -14.46 -3.36 11.58
N GLY A 145 -15.66 -3.71 12.07
CA GLY A 145 -16.88 -3.61 11.28
C GLY A 145 -17.23 -2.15 10.97
N LEU A 146 -17.37 -1.83 9.69
CA LEU A 146 -17.84 -0.54 9.18
C LEU A 146 -19.06 -0.80 8.30
N ALA A 147 -20.23 -0.27 8.67
CA ALA A 147 -21.53 -0.62 8.09
C ALA A 147 -21.61 -0.44 6.56
N ASN A 148 -20.91 0.53 6.00
CA ASN A 148 -20.92 0.85 4.56
C ASN A 148 -19.68 0.38 3.80
N ALA A 149 -18.84 -0.47 4.41
CA ALA A 149 -17.54 -0.87 3.86
C ALA A 149 -17.40 -2.39 3.65
N SER A 150 -18.50 -3.14 3.54
CA SER A 150 -18.49 -4.61 3.55
C SER A 150 -17.51 -5.22 2.55
N VAL A 151 -17.57 -4.81 1.28
CA VAL A 151 -16.71 -5.33 0.20
C VAL A 151 -15.25 -4.90 0.41
N TYR A 152 -15.01 -3.61 0.69
CA TYR A 152 -13.68 -3.09 0.97
C TYR A 152 -13.03 -3.79 2.17
N SER A 153 -13.77 -3.91 3.28
CA SER A 153 -13.30 -4.59 4.50
C SER A 153 -12.92 -6.05 4.23
N ALA A 154 -13.72 -6.76 3.43
CA ALA A 154 -13.43 -8.14 3.04
C ALA A 154 -12.10 -8.25 2.29
N THR A 155 -11.80 -7.34 1.34
CA THR A 155 -10.51 -7.35 0.63
C THR A 155 -9.34 -7.07 1.57
N LYS A 156 -9.50 -6.16 2.53
CA LYS A 156 -8.43 -5.83 3.50
C LYS A 156 -8.19 -6.97 4.50
N ALA A 157 -9.23 -7.68 4.91
CA ALA A 157 -9.12 -8.91 5.68
C ALA A 157 -8.43 -10.03 4.88
N ALA A 158 -8.75 -10.17 3.58
CA ALA A 158 -8.06 -11.10 2.70
C ALA A 158 -6.56 -10.79 2.60
N LEU A 159 -6.17 -9.52 2.44
CA LEU A 159 -4.75 -9.13 2.43
C LEU A 159 -4.04 -9.47 3.74
N ARG A 160 -4.71 -9.31 4.88
CA ARG A 160 -4.17 -9.72 6.18
C ARG A 160 -3.90 -11.22 6.23
N SER A 161 -4.81 -12.04 5.71
CA SER A 161 -4.62 -13.49 5.60
C SER A 161 -3.46 -13.83 4.67
N LEU A 162 -3.37 -13.16 3.51
CA LEU A 162 -2.28 -13.33 2.54
C LEU A 162 -0.92 -12.99 3.14
N ALA A 163 -0.81 -11.94 3.97
CA ALA A 163 0.45 -11.59 4.63
C ALA A 163 1.00 -12.75 5.46
N ARG A 164 0.15 -13.44 6.22
CA ARG A 164 0.55 -14.62 7.01
C ARG A 164 0.94 -15.79 6.12
N THR A 165 0.13 -16.07 5.10
CA THR A 165 0.36 -17.21 4.19
C THR A 165 1.65 -17.02 3.40
N PHE A 166 1.89 -15.84 2.84
CA PHE A 166 3.12 -15.56 2.12
C PHE A 166 4.34 -15.55 3.04
N ALA A 167 4.21 -15.07 4.29
CA ALA A 167 5.30 -15.13 5.27
C ALA A 167 5.77 -16.57 5.49
N GLY A 168 4.84 -17.51 5.67
CA GLY A 168 5.19 -18.94 5.79
C GLY A 168 5.75 -19.53 4.50
N ALA A 169 5.12 -19.25 3.35
CA ALA A 169 5.52 -19.81 2.05
C ALA A 169 6.90 -19.33 1.57
N LEU A 170 7.32 -18.11 1.95
CA LEU A 170 8.55 -17.49 1.48
C LEU A 170 9.69 -17.52 2.52
N ALA A 171 9.44 -18.10 3.68
CA ALA A 171 10.42 -18.18 4.78
C ALA A 171 11.73 -18.89 4.40
N ALA A 172 11.69 -19.92 3.55
CA ALA A 172 12.88 -20.62 3.06
C ALA A 172 13.84 -19.71 2.27
N ARG A 173 13.35 -18.61 1.71
CA ARG A 173 14.14 -17.58 1.04
C ARG A 173 14.48 -16.40 1.97
N ASN A 174 14.20 -16.50 3.26
CA ASN A 174 14.28 -15.41 4.24
C ASN A 174 13.50 -14.14 3.81
N ILE A 175 12.52 -14.27 2.94
CA ILE A 175 11.66 -13.14 2.54
C ILE A 175 10.64 -12.92 3.65
N ARG A 176 10.66 -11.71 4.22
CA ARG A 176 9.69 -11.29 5.25
C ARG A 176 8.45 -10.71 4.58
N VAL A 177 7.28 -11.07 5.07
CA VAL A 177 6.02 -10.51 4.58
C VAL A 177 5.23 -10.00 5.77
N ASN A 178 4.91 -8.70 5.75
CA ASN A 178 4.17 -8.03 6.80
C ASN A 178 3.07 -7.16 6.20
N ALA A 179 2.22 -6.61 7.04
CA ALA A 179 1.19 -5.67 6.66
C ALA A 179 1.25 -4.39 7.50
N VAL A 180 0.82 -3.29 6.91
CA VAL A 180 0.43 -2.08 7.63
C VAL A 180 -1.06 -1.91 7.52
N ALA A 181 -1.73 -1.55 8.61
CA ALA A 181 -3.17 -1.29 8.66
C ALA A 181 -3.41 0.18 9.02
N PRO A 182 -3.50 1.07 8.01
CA PRO A 182 -3.82 2.45 8.27
C PRO A 182 -5.24 2.62 8.79
N GLY A 183 -5.42 3.56 9.71
CA GLY A 183 -6.70 4.16 10.04
C GLY A 183 -7.08 5.25 9.05
N PRO A 184 -7.87 6.25 9.48
CA PRO A 184 -8.20 7.41 8.67
C PRO A 184 -6.97 8.30 8.45
N ILE A 185 -6.47 8.35 7.21
CA ILE A 185 -5.26 9.09 6.81
C ILE A 185 -5.64 10.22 5.84
N GLU A 186 -5.07 11.40 6.02
CA GLU A 186 -5.22 12.55 5.11
C GLU A 186 -4.67 12.22 3.72
N THR A 187 -5.52 11.79 2.81
CA THR A 187 -5.13 11.42 1.46
C THR A 187 -6.14 11.92 0.43
N PRO A 188 -5.77 12.06 -0.85
CA PRO A 188 -6.71 12.42 -1.91
C PRO A 188 -7.84 11.41 -2.14
N ILE A 189 -7.85 10.28 -1.44
CA ILE A 189 -8.86 9.24 -1.59
C ILE A 189 -10.27 9.75 -1.25
N PHE A 190 -10.40 10.64 -0.27
CA PHE A 190 -11.67 11.25 0.12
C PHE A 190 -12.26 12.15 -0.97
N GLY A 191 -11.42 12.88 -1.73
CA GLY A 191 -11.86 13.70 -2.87
C GLY A 191 -12.31 12.90 -4.10
N ARG A 192 -12.17 11.57 -4.09
CA ARG A 192 -12.57 10.67 -5.19
C ARG A 192 -13.86 9.91 -4.91
N THR A 193 -14.54 10.21 -3.80
CA THR A 193 -15.77 9.51 -3.38
C THR A 193 -17.02 10.01 -4.11
N GLY A 194 -16.94 11.15 -4.83
CA GLY A 194 -18.09 11.78 -5.49
C GLY A 194 -19.03 12.53 -4.54
N LEU A 195 -18.67 12.66 -3.26
CA LEU A 195 -19.44 13.38 -2.25
C LEU A 195 -19.24 14.89 -2.37
N SER A 196 -20.24 15.68 -1.91
CA SER A 196 -20.08 17.14 -1.77
C SER A 196 -19.02 17.48 -0.72
N LYS A 197 -18.50 18.71 -0.75
CA LYS A 197 -17.51 19.16 0.22
C LYS A 197 -18.04 19.08 1.66
N GLU A 198 -19.28 19.49 1.88
CA GLU A 198 -19.94 19.44 3.19
C GLU A 198 -20.06 17.99 3.68
N ALA A 199 -20.43 17.05 2.81
CA ALA A 199 -20.53 15.63 3.14
C ALA A 199 -19.15 15.03 3.45
N ILE A 200 -18.09 15.47 2.77
CA ILE A 200 -16.71 15.06 3.07
C ILE A 200 -16.27 15.62 4.43
N ASP A 201 -16.56 16.88 4.74
CA ASP A 201 -16.20 17.53 6.02
C ASP A 201 -16.94 16.87 7.19
N ASP A 202 -18.23 16.53 7.03
CA ASP A 202 -19.00 15.83 8.07
C ASP A 202 -18.54 14.38 8.23
N PHE A 203 -18.23 13.70 7.15
CA PHE A 203 -17.63 12.35 7.20
C PHE A 203 -16.27 12.37 7.91
N ALA A 204 -15.43 13.36 7.63
CA ALA A 204 -14.14 13.52 8.29
C ALA A 204 -14.29 13.78 9.80
N LYS A 205 -15.24 14.63 10.22
CA LYS A 205 -15.53 14.87 11.65
C LYS A 205 -16.01 13.59 12.35
N ASN A 206 -16.93 12.86 11.72
CA ASN A 206 -17.46 11.62 12.27
C ASN A 206 -16.36 10.55 12.42
N ILE A 207 -15.48 10.43 11.42
CA ILE A 207 -14.35 9.50 11.48
C ILE A 207 -13.37 9.90 12.59
N VAL A 208 -13.04 11.18 12.71
CA VAL A 208 -12.12 11.68 13.75
C VAL A 208 -12.65 11.38 15.16
N SER A 209 -13.98 11.48 15.38
CA SER A 209 -14.58 11.16 16.68
C SER A 209 -14.41 9.68 17.06
N MET A 210 -14.18 8.79 16.10
CA MET A 210 -13.93 7.36 16.32
C MET A 210 -12.44 7.04 16.56
N VAL A 211 -11.55 8.01 16.40
CA VAL A 211 -10.10 7.83 16.60
C VAL A 211 -9.73 8.30 17.99
N PRO A 212 -9.17 7.45 18.87
CA PRO A 212 -8.74 7.85 20.21
C PRO A 212 -7.81 9.06 20.24
N MET A 213 -6.90 9.20 19.28
CA MET A 213 -6.01 10.35 19.14
C MET A 213 -6.68 11.62 18.58
N GLN A 214 -8.00 11.60 18.30
CA GLN A 214 -8.85 12.72 17.90
C GLN A 214 -8.32 13.53 16.70
N ARG A 215 -7.67 12.86 15.75
CA ARG A 215 -7.18 13.45 14.51
C ARG A 215 -7.06 12.41 13.40
N LEU A 216 -6.99 12.88 12.16
CA LEU A 216 -6.51 12.05 11.04
C LEU A 216 -5.01 11.82 11.17
N GLY A 217 -4.55 10.67 10.70
CA GLY A 217 -3.12 10.40 10.52
C GLY A 217 -2.61 11.06 9.25
N LYS A 218 -1.29 11.29 9.19
CA LYS A 218 -0.60 11.78 7.99
C LYS A 218 -0.01 10.61 7.20
N PRO A 219 0.08 10.68 5.85
CA PRO A 219 0.72 9.65 5.03
C PRO A 219 2.16 9.32 5.49
N GLU A 220 2.89 10.31 6.01
CA GLU A 220 4.26 10.17 6.50
C GLU A 220 4.34 9.27 7.75
N GLU A 221 3.28 9.22 8.57
CA GLU A 221 3.23 8.36 9.76
C GLU A 221 3.15 6.88 9.33
N VAL A 222 2.39 6.58 8.28
CA VAL A 222 2.37 5.22 7.67
C VAL A 222 3.70 4.91 7.00
N ALA A 223 4.27 5.87 6.26
CA ALA A 223 5.56 5.72 5.57
C ALA A 223 6.71 5.40 6.53
N GLY A 224 6.67 5.92 7.77
CA GLY A 224 7.63 5.59 8.82
C GLY A 224 7.62 4.09 9.17
N VAL A 225 6.43 3.50 9.30
CA VAL A 225 6.26 2.07 9.60
C VAL A 225 6.65 1.21 8.39
N VAL A 226 6.29 1.63 7.17
CA VAL A 226 6.72 0.96 5.93
C VAL A 226 8.25 0.92 5.84
N ALA A 227 8.94 2.04 6.11
CA ALA A 227 10.40 2.10 6.09
C ALA A 227 11.04 1.23 7.18
N PHE A 228 10.46 1.15 8.39
CA PHE A 228 10.88 0.22 9.43
C PHE A 228 10.77 -1.23 8.94
N LEU A 229 9.60 -1.64 8.45
CA LEU A 229 9.39 -3.00 7.96
C LEU A 229 10.28 -3.36 6.76
N ALA A 230 10.65 -2.37 5.94
CA ALA A 230 11.56 -2.55 4.81
C ALA A 230 13.02 -2.74 5.25
N SER A 231 13.40 -2.22 6.40
CA SER A 231 14.79 -2.17 6.88
C SER A 231 15.24 -3.44 7.63
N ALA A 232 16.53 -3.50 7.94
CA ALA A 232 17.13 -4.54 8.79
C ALA A 232 16.65 -4.48 10.25
N ASP A 233 16.13 -3.31 10.71
CA ASP A 233 15.56 -3.17 12.06
C ASP A 233 14.36 -4.12 12.29
N ALA A 234 13.69 -4.55 11.20
CA ALA A 234 12.61 -5.53 11.22
C ALA A 234 13.06 -6.96 10.84
N SER A 235 14.35 -7.29 10.96
CA SER A 235 14.92 -8.57 10.48
C SER A 235 14.28 -9.83 11.11
N TYR A 236 13.71 -9.71 12.31
CA TYR A 236 12.99 -10.81 12.98
C TYR A 236 11.47 -10.61 13.04
N VAL A 237 10.94 -9.72 12.17
CA VAL A 237 9.49 -9.38 12.10
C VAL A 237 8.93 -9.91 10.78
N THR A 238 8.07 -10.92 10.85
CA THR A 238 7.35 -11.47 9.68
C THR A 238 5.97 -11.97 10.08
N GLY A 239 5.00 -11.91 9.16
CA GLY A 239 3.62 -12.34 9.37
C GLY A 239 2.78 -11.40 10.24
N VAL A 240 3.30 -10.25 10.67
CA VAL A 240 2.55 -9.29 11.50
C VAL A 240 1.75 -8.30 10.66
N GLU A 241 0.80 -7.68 11.31
CA GLU A 241 0.11 -6.47 10.83
C GLU A 241 0.27 -5.39 11.89
N ILE A 242 0.78 -4.24 11.48
CA ILE A 242 0.99 -3.09 12.35
C ILE A 242 -0.06 -2.03 12.05
N ASN A 243 -0.87 -1.71 13.04
CA ASN A 243 -1.85 -0.64 12.95
C ASN A 243 -1.17 0.72 13.03
N VAL A 244 -1.57 1.63 12.11
CA VAL A 244 -1.18 3.05 12.10
C VAL A 244 -2.46 3.87 12.02
N ASP A 245 -3.21 3.91 13.12
CA ASP A 245 -4.63 4.23 13.13
C ASP A 245 -5.08 5.14 14.28
N GLY A 246 -4.13 5.66 15.06
CA GLY A 246 -4.44 6.50 16.23
C GLY A 246 -5.22 5.77 17.32
N GLY A 247 -5.14 4.43 17.39
CA GLY A 247 -5.82 3.58 18.35
C GLY A 247 -7.21 3.09 17.90
N MET A 248 -7.69 3.47 16.72
CA MET A 248 -9.05 3.19 16.26
C MET A 248 -9.41 1.70 16.23
N GLY A 249 -8.47 0.82 15.93
CA GLY A 249 -8.69 -0.62 15.88
C GLY A 249 -8.33 -1.38 17.15
N GLN A 250 -7.80 -0.71 18.18
CA GLN A 250 -7.26 -1.35 19.38
C GLN A 250 -8.06 -1.04 20.65
N ILE A 251 -8.68 0.14 20.71
CA ILE A 251 -9.41 0.64 21.88
C ILE A 251 -10.85 0.99 21.53
#